data_fa6e786657f3735037e029c4db686d94
#
_entry.id   fa6e786657f3735037e029c4db686d94
#
_cell.length_a   1.000
_cell.length_b   1.000
_cell.length_c   1.000
_cell.angle_alpha   90.00
_cell.angle_beta   90.00
_cell.angle_gamma   90.00
#
_symmetry.space_group_name_H-M   'P 1'
#
loop_
_entity.id
_entity.type
_entity.pdbx_description
1 polymer ?
#
loop_
_entity_poly.entity_id
_entity_poly.type
_entity_poly.pdbx_seq_one_letter_code
_entity_poly.pdbx_strand_id
1 'polypeptide(L)'
;MLTKVDVLKKAAEGRVYDNFRDRIMFPFFDLNGNVTGFSGRFVVPKEKAGKYHNTGDTPVFKKGAQIFGLLQARGAIGRMNNVYLVEGQFDVLSMHASGVENTIAGSGTALTPFVPASTPEQVIIQTLVNQNITLVYDPDDAGLKASLRNCELLLKAGLTVQCVLLPYGKDPDNIASEEKENTAKWLMN
;
A
#
# COMPACT_ATOMS: atom_id res chain seq x y z
N MET A 1 -20.40 17.91 1.51
CA MET A 1 -18.97 17.70 1.13
C MET A 1 -18.47 16.35 1.61
N LEU A 2 -18.50 16.02 2.91
CA LEU A 2 -17.94 14.78 3.50
C LEU A 2 -18.56 13.48 2.97
N THR A 3 -19.81 13.48 2.50
CA THR A 3 -20.44 12.33 1.84
C THR A 3 -19.90 12.10 0.42
N LYS A 4 -19.43 13.14 -0.28
CA LYS A 4 -18.85 13.03 -1.62
C LYS A 4 -17.44 12.41 -1.61
N VAL A 5 -16.75 12.52 -0.48
CA VAL A 5 -15.41 11.96 -0.27
C VAL A 5 -15.44 10.71 0.62
N ASP A 6 -16.62 10.12 0.80
CA ASP A 6 -16.85 8.83 1.45
C ASP A 6 -16.47 8.76 2.95
N VAL A 7 -16.27 9.88 3.60
CA VAL A 7 -16.05 9.96 5.07
C VAL A 7 -17.34 9.71 5.84
N LEU A 8 -18.46 10.25 5.32
CA LEU A 8 -19.78 10.03 5.85
C LEU A 8 -20.65 9.26 4.87
N LYS A 9 -21.52 8.41 5.39
CA LYS A 9 -22.57 7.71 4.65
C LYS A 9 -23.95 8.29 5.00
N LYS A 10 -24.89 8.18 4.07
CA LYS A 10 -26.29 8.55 4.28
C LYS A 10 -27.16 7.31 4.17
N ALA A 11 -27.91 6.99 5.22
CA ALA A 11 -28.89 5.92 5.22
C ALA A 11 -30.13 6.31 4.39
N ALA A 12 -30.96 5.32 4.04
CA ALA A 12 -32.16 5.53 3.22
C ALA A 12 -33.15 6.53 3.87
N GLU A 13 -33.24 6.52 5.20
CA GLU A 13 -34.05 7.44 6.01
C GLU A 13 -33.47 8.85 6.15
N GLY A 14 -32.31 9.11 5.50
CA GLY A 14 -31.63 10.40 5.49
C GLY A 14 -30.64 10.65 6.63
N ARG A 15 -30.54 9.75 7.61
CA ARG A 15 -29.55 9.85 8.70
C ARG A 15 -28.15 9.74 8.16
N VAL A 16 -27.28 10.65 8.61
CA VAL A 16 -25.85 10.64 8.26
C VAL A 16 -25.04 9.97 9.38
N TYR A 17 -24.07 9.15 9.02
CA TYR A 17 -23.22 8.44 9.97
C TYR A 17 -21.78 8.31 9.44
N ASP A 18 -20.84 8.12 10.36
CA ASP A 18 -19.42 7.90 10.07
C ASP A 18 -19.22 6.55 9.36
N ASN A 19 -18.49 6.58 8.24
CA ASN A 19 -18.19 5.40 7.44
C ASN A 19 -17.13 4.50 8.09
N PHE A 20 -16.30 5.02 8.98
CA PHE A 20 -15.11 4.35 9.53
C PHE A 20 -15.17 4.11 11.04
N ARG A 21 -16.29 3.67 11.57
CA ARG A 21 -16.48 3.46 13.01
C ARG A 21 -15.62 2.31 13.55
N ASP A 22 -15.05 2.47 14.75
CA ASP A 22 -14.26 1.49 15.52
C ASP A 22 -13.01 1.03 14.77
N ARG A 23 -12.32 1.94 14.05
CA ARG A 23 -11.17 1.60 13.20
C ARG A 23 -9.95 2.46 13.48
N ILE A 24 -8.77 1.84 13.38
CA ILE A 24 -7.52 2.56 13.18
C ILE A 24 -7.53 3.07 11.74
N MET A 25 -7.22 4.37 11.55
CA MET A 25 -7.31 5.04 10.26
C MET A 25 -5.93 5.21 9.64
N PHE A 26 -5.81 4.82 8.38
CA PHE A 26 -4.63 5.00 7.55
C PHE A 26 -4.96 6.00 6.45
N PRO A 27 -4.50 7.25 6.52
CA PRO A 27 -4.74 8.23 5.46
C PRO A 27 -3.89 7.93 4.23
N PHE A 28 -4.51 8.05 3.05
CA PHE A 28 -3.81 8.12 1.79
C PHE A 28 -3.53 9.57 1.41
N PHE A 29 -2.34 9.82 0.93
CA PHE A 29 -1.90 11.15 0.52
C PHE A 29 -1.62 11.20 -0.98
N ASP A 30 -1.92 12.35 -1.60
CA ASP A 30 -1.33 12.70 -2.89
C ASP A 30 0.14 13.15 -2.71
N LEU A 31 0.84 13.37 -3.82
CA LEU A 31 2.25 13.82 -3.78
C LEU A 31 2.43 15.25 -3.26
N ASN A 32 1.36 16.02 -3.11
CA ASN A 32 1.36 17.38 -2.53
C ASN A 32 1.10 17.37 -1.01
N GLY A 33 0.81 16.17 -0.43
CA GLY A 33 0.54 16.03 0.99
C GLY A 33 -0.94 16.20 1.38
N ASN A 34 -1.86 16.29 0.41
CA ASN A 34 -3.28 16.34 0.71
C ASN A 34 -3.82 14.93 0.97
N VAL A 35 -4.70 14.80 1.97
CA VAL A 35 -5.41 13.55 2.24
C VAL A 35 -6.48 13.34 1.17
N THR A 36 -6.39 12.23 0.44
CA THR A 36 -7.33 11.87 -0.65
C THR A 36 -8.38 10.85 -0.21
N GLY A 37 -8.05 9.97 0.74
CA GLY A 37 -8.93 8.93 1.26
C GLY A 37 -8.34 8.22 2.47
N PHE A 38 -9.00 7.15 2.89
CA PHE A 38 -8.62 6.39 4.08
C PHE A 38 -8.76 4.89 3.86
N SER A 39 -7.93 4.12 4.55
CA SER A 39 -8.17 2.73 4.89
C SER A 39 -8.41 2.63 6.39
N GLY A 40 -9.38 1.84 6.82
CA GLY A 40 -9.69 1.65 8.23
C GLY A 40 -9.66 0.18 8.62
N ARG A 41 -8.81 -0.22 9.58
CA ARG A 41 -8.76 -1.58 10.13
C ARG A 41 -9.47 -1.61 11.48
N PHE A 42 -10.33 -2.59 11.71
CA PHE A 42 -10.96 -2.77 13.02
C PHE A 42 -9.92 -2.90 14.15
N VAL A 43 -10.15 -2.16 15.24
CA VAL A 43 -9.34 -2.29 16.48
C VAL A 43 -9.57 -3.67 17.09
N VAL A 44 -10.84 -4.07 17.16
CA VAL A 44 -11.24 -5.42 17.60
C VAL A 44 -11.86 -6.14 16.40
N PRO A 45 -11.33 -7.32 16.01
CA PRO A 45 -11.89 -8.08 14.89
C PRO A 45 -13.40 -8.30 15.08
N LYS A 46 -14.18 -8.10 14.01
CA LYS A 46 -15.63 -8.37 14.00
C LYS A 46 -15.90 -9.55 13.08
N GLU A 47 -16.58 -10.55 13.60
CA GLU A 47 -17.10 -11.66 12.78
C GLU A 47 -17.96 -11.12 11.65
N LYS A 48 -17.85 -11.67 10.46
CA LYS A 48 -18.60 -11.29 9.24
C LYS A 48 -18.30 -9.91 8.66
N ALA A 49 -17.30 -9.17 9.16
CA ALA A 49 -16.87 -7.90 8.59
C ALA A 49 -15.46 -8.01 8.05
N GLY A 50 -15.19 -7.45 6.87
CA GLY A 50 -13.84 -7.42 6.29
C GLY A 50 -12.84 -6.73 7.22
N LYS A 51 -11.64 -7.31 7.35
CA LYS A 51 -10.53 -6.80 8.18
C LYS A 51 -10.27 -5.31 7.91
N TYR A 52 -10.25 -4.92 6.64
CA TYR A 52 -10.08 -3.54 6.18
C TYR A 52 -11.35 -3.01 5.51
N HIS A 53 -11.56 -1.72 5.66
CA HIS A 53 -12.55 -0.93 4.93
C HIS A 53 -11.85 0.28 4.30
N ASN A 54 -11.93 0.42 3.00
CA ASN A 54 -11.29 1.50 2.27
C ASN A 54 -12.33 2.51 1.80
N THR A 55 -11.93 3.77 1.65
CA THR A 55 -12.69 4.78 0.89
C THR A 55 -13.06 4.20 -0.48
N GLY A 56 -14.31 4.33 -0.86
CA GLY A 56 -14.77 4.01 -2.21
C GLY A 56 -14.23 5.01 -3.24
N ASP A 57 -14.48 4.75 -4.52
CA ASP A 57 -14.10 5.69 -5.57
C ASP A 57 -14.81 7.03 -5.39
N THR A 58 -14.03 8.11 -5.37
CA THR A 58 -14.48 9.49 -5.23
C THR A 58 -13.83 10.36 -6.30
N PRO A 59 -14.22 11.66 -6.44
CA PRO A 59 -13.53 12.57 -7.35
C PRO A 59 -12.03 12.75 -7.06
N VAL A 60 -11.57 12.49 -5.82
CA VAL A 60 -10.18 12.69 -5.36
C VAL A 60 -9.48 11.40 -4.95
N PHE A 61 -10.16 10.26 -5.00
CA PHE A 61 -9.62 8.96 -4.61
C PHE A 61 -10.07 7.87 -5.60
N LYS A 62 -9.13 7.16 -6.16
CA LYS A 62 -9.36 5.96 -6.98
C LYS A 62 -8.61 4.80 -6.35
N LYS A 63 -9.34 3.82 -5.83
CA LYS A 63 -8.78 2.71 -5.05
C LYS A 63 -7.64 1.99 -5.80
N GLY A 64 -7.81 1.73 -7.10
CA GLY A 64 -6.81 1.04 -7.93
C GLY A 64 -5.54 1.87 -8.21
N ALA A 65 -5.57 3.18 -7.92
CA ALA A 65 -4.51 4.13 -8.19
C ALA A 65 -3.77 4.61 -6.93
N GLN A 66 -4.08 4.05 -5.78
CA GLN A 66 -3.48 4.52 -4.53
C GLN A 66 -2.35 3.62 -4.06
N ILE A 67 -1.23 4.24 -3.73
CA ILE A 67 -0.12 3.58 -3.05
C ILE A 67 0.01 4.17 -1.66
N PHE A 68 -0.10 3.31 -0.65
CA PHE A 68 0.11 3.71 0.73
C PHE A 68 1.61 3.89 1.02
N GLY A 69 1.95 4.97 1.72
CA GLY A 69 3.32 5.27 2.12
C GLY A 69 4.16 5.99 1.07
N LEU A 70 3.68 6.19 -0.18
CA LEU A 70 4.49 6.76 -1.27
C LEU A 70 5.00 8.18 -0.95
N LEU A 71 4.17 9.05 -0.39
CA LEU A 71 4.58 10.41 -0.02
C LEU A 71 5.73 10.37 0.99
N GLN A 72 5.62 9.53 2.01
CA GLN A 72 6.61 9.37 3.08
C GLN A 72 7.90 8.74 2.55
N ALA A 73 7.77 7.70 1.72
CA ALA A 73 8.89 6.92 1.19
C ALA A 73 9.68 7.63 0.09
N ARG A 74 9.11 8.61 -0.62
CA ARG A 74 9.68 9.18 -1.86
C ARG A 74 11.14 9.66 -1.72
N GLY A 75 11.47 10.26 -0.57
CA GLY A 75 12.83 10.74 -0.29
C GLY A 75 13.82 9.60 -0.14
N ALA A 76 13.45 8.54 0.58
CA ALA A 76 14.26 7.34 0.76
C ALA A 76 14.39 6.55 -0.56
N ILE A 77 13.31 6.39 -1.32
CA ILE A 77 13.30 5.77 -2.64
C ILE A 77 14.32 6.46 -3.56
N GLY A 78 14.28 7.80 -3.64
CA GLY A 78 15.22 8.55 -4.49
C GLY A 78 16.69 8.42 -4.06
N ARG A 79 16.97 8.34 -2.75
CA ARG A 79 18.33 8.16 -2.24
C ARG A 79 18.86 6.75 -2.46
N MET A 80 18.01 5.74 -2.31
CA MET A 80 18.42 4.33 -2.32
C MET A 80 18.31 3.70 -3.71
N ASN A 81 17.67 4.36 -4.67
CA ASN A 81 17.36 3.83 -6.00
C ASN A 81 16.71 2.44 -5.94
N ASN A 82 15.93 2.21 -4.90
CA ASN A 82 15.20 0.97 -4.66
C ASN A 82 13.91 1.26 -3.89
N VAL A 83 12.89 0.47 -4.14
CA VAL A 83 11.62 0.52 -3.40
C VAL A 83 11.20 -0.89 -3.01
N TYR A 84 10.84 -1.07 -1.75
CA TYR A 84 10.21 -2.28 -1.26
C TYR A 84 8.69 -2.15 -1.42
N LEU A 85 8.08 -3.09 -2.11
CA LEU A 85 6.64 -3.17 -2.28
C LEU A 85 6.09 -4.33 -1.46
N VAL A 86 5.27 -4.01 -0.46
CA VAL A 86 4.62 -4.95 0.46
C VAL A 86 3.10 -4.98 0.23
N GLU A 87 2.38 -5.87 0.93
CA GLU A 87 0.93 -6.04 0.72
C GLU A 87 0.09 -5.02 1.46
N GLY A 88 0.41 -4.73 2.72
CA GLY A 88 -0.46 -4.02 3.63
C GLY A 88 0.12 -2.77 4.28
N GLN A 89 -0.77 -2.00 4.89
CA GLN A 89 -0.40 -0.76 5.58
C GLN A 89 0.45 -1.03 6.84
N PHE A 90 0.19 -2.14 7.56
CA PHE A 90 0.98 -2.50 8.73
C PHE A 90 2.41 -2.86 8.35
N ASP A 91 2.60 -3.60 7.26
CA ASP A 91 3.94 -3.94 6.76
C ASP A 91 4.75 -2.67 6.46
N VAL A 92 4.12 -1.66 5.80
CA VAL A 92 4.77 -0.36 5.58
C VAL A 92 5.16 0.30 6.89
N LEU A 93 4.26 0.33 7.89
CA LEU A 93 4.55 0.98 9.17
C LEU A 93 5.69 0.29 9.92
N SER A 94 5.70 -1.03 9.98
CA SER A 94 6.74 -1.81 10.65
C SER A 94 8.08 -1.71 9.95
N MET A 95 8.08 -1.75 8.61
CA MET A 95 9.28 -1.54 7.80
C MET A 95 9.87 -0.14 8.01
N HIS A 96 9.04 0.92 7.98
CA HIS A 96 9.50 2.28 8.28
C HIS A 96 10.02 2.41 9.72
N ALA A 97 9.33 1.80 10.70
CA ALA A 97 9.78 1.81 12.09
C ALA A 97 11.13 1.09 12.30
N SER A 98 11.45 0.11 11.45
CA SER A 98 12.75 -0.59 11.44
C SER A 98 13.82 0.11 10.58
N GLY A 99 13.53 1.32 10.06
CA GLY A 99 14.47 2.12 9.25
C GLY A 99 14.43 1.83 7.75
N VAL A 100 13.56 0.93 7.27
CA VAL A 100 13.37 0.66 5.82
C VAL A 100 12.32 1.60 5.25
N GLU A 101 12.65 2.90 5.22
CA GLU A 101 11.74 4.00 4.88
C GLU A 101 11.30 4.02 3.40
N ASN A 102 12.01 3.31 2.51
CA ASN A 102 11.68 3.19 1.09
C ASN A 102 10.64 2.09 0.80
N THR A 103 9.74 1.82 1.76
CA THR A 103 8.69 0.82 1.66
C THR A 103 7.33 1.45 1.37
N ILE A 104 6.57 0.82 0.45
CA ILE A 104 5.22 1.23 0.03
C ILE A 104 4.31 0.00 -0.10
N ALA A 105 2.98 0.21 -0.13
CA ALA A 105 2.02 -0.88 -0.34
C ALA A 105 0.94 -0.53 -1.36
N GLY A 106 0.55 -1.52 -2.16
CA GLY A 106 -0.52 -1.43 -3.17
C GLY A 106 -1.94 -1.53 -2.60
N SER A 107 -2.12 -1.63 -1.28
CA SER A 107 -3.39 -1.61 -0.55
C SER A 107 -4.44 -2.62 -1.02
N GLY A 108 -4.02 -3.84 -1.38
CA GLY A 108 -4.92 -4.95 -1.75
C GLY A 108 -5.58 -4.80 -3.11
N THR A 109 -5.13 -3.88 -3.95
CA THR A 109 -5.51 -3.78 -5.36
C THR A 109 -4.33 -4.17 -6.24
N ALA A 110 -4.61 -4.85 -7.36
CA ALA A 110 -3.60 -5.07 -8.38
C ALA A 110 -3.07 -3.70 -8.83
N LEU A 111 -1.75 -3.54 -8.86
CA LEU A 111 -1.16 -2.44 -9.61
C LEU A 111 -1.70 -2.54 -11.04
N THR A 112 -2.38 -1.53 -11.53
CA THR A 112 -2.89 -1.51 -12.89
C THR A 112 -1.81 -0.93 -13.80
N PRO A 113 -1.28 -1.70 -14.77
CA PRO A 113 -0.11 -1.30 -15.55
C PRO A 113 -0.42 -0.34 -16.69
N PHE A 114 -1.67 -0.21 -17.04
CA PHE A 114 -2.06 0.54 -18.22
C PHE A 114 -3.12 1.58 -17.89
N VAL A 115 -2.68 2.81 -17.70
CA VAL A 115 -3.58 3.95 -17.56
C VAL A 115 -3.09 5.06 -18.46
N PRO A 116 -4.00 5.76 -19.20
CA PRO A 116 -3.60 6.85 -20.10
C PRO A 116 -2.79 7.95 -19.38
N ALA A 117 -1.90 8.62 -20.09
CA ALA A 117 -0.91 9.60 -19.59
C ALA A 117 -1.43 10.77 -18.71
N SER A 118 -2.70 10.77 -18.37
CA SER A 118 -3.38 11.83 -17.62
C SER A 118 -3.97 11.39 -16.28
N THR A 119 -3.70 10.17 -15.81
CA THR A 119 -4.29 9.67 -14.56
C THR A 119 -3.28 9.63 -13.40
N PRO A 120 -3.75 9.71 -12.13
CA PRO A 120 -2.89 9.61 -10.95
C PRO A 120 -2.02 8.36 -10.91
N GLU A 121 -2.46 7.25 -11.53
CA GLU A 121 -1.75 5.97 -11.60
C GLU A 121 -0.44 6.05 -12.40
N GLN A 122 -0.41 6.86 -13.46
CA GLN A 122 0.83 7.09 -14.21
C GLN A 122 1.86 7.88 -13.41
N VAL A 123 1.41 8.79 -12.56
CA VAL A 123 2.31 9.52 -11.65
C VAL A 123 3.05 8.53 -10.75
N ILE A 124 2.37 7.46 -10.32
CA ILE A 124 2.97 6.41 -9.49
C ILE A 124 4.02 5.62 -10.26
N ILE A 125 3.68 5.12 -11.45
CA ILE A 125 4.65 4.40 -12.31
C ILE A 125 5.79 5.33 -12.70
N GLN A 126 5.52 6.59 -13.06
CA GLN A 126 6.56 7.58 -13.37
C GLN A 126 7.45 7.91 -12.16
N THR A 127 6.90 7.91 -10.94
CA THR A 127 7.69 8.10 -9.70
C THR A 127 8.61 6.90 -9.46
N LEU A 128 8.21 5.70 -9.91
CA LEU A 128 8.99 4.46 -9.81
C LEU A 128 9.84 4.16 -11.06
N VAL A 129 9.67 4.93 -12.14
CA VAL A 129 10.51 4.82 -13.34
C VAL A 129 11.98 5.04 -12.96
N ASN A 130 12.85 4.14 -13.40
CA ASN A 130 14.27 4.08 -13.07
C ASN A 130 14.61 3.63 -11.64
N GLN A 131 13.63 3.13 -10.86
CA GLN A 131 13.89 2.51 -9.57
C GLN A 131 13.94 0.99 -9.68
N ASN A 132 14.75 0.35 -8.84
CA ASN A 132 14.68 -1.08 -8.60
C ASN A 132 13.50 -1.37 -7.68
N ILE A 133 12.68 -2.36 -8.01
CA ILE A 133 11.53 -2.74 -7.18
C ILE A 133 11.79 -4.10 -6.57
N THR A 134 11.69 -4.19 -5.25
CA THR A 134 11.79 -5.43 -4.50
C THR A 134 10.42 -5.77 -3.92
N LEU A 135 9.81 -6.84 -4.40
CA LEU A 135 8.55 -7.37 -3.87
C LEU A 135 8.84 -8.16 -2.59
N VAL A 136 8.15 -7.84 -1.51
CA VAL A 136 8.27 -8.53 -0.21
C VAL A 136 6.84 -8.86 0.25
N TYR A 137 6.34 -10.01 -0.18
CA TYR A 137 4.95 -10.43 0.04
C TYR A 137 4.90 -11.64 0.96
N ASP A 138 3.71 -11.89 1.51
CA ASP A 138 3.47 -13.01 2.39
C ASP A 138 3.82 -14.35 1.69
N PRO A 139 4.42 -15.32 2.39
CA PRO A 139 4.86 -16.59 1.80
C PRO A 139 3.73 -17.60 1.65
N ASP A 140 2.48 -17.14 1.61
CA ASP A 140 1.31 -17.99 1.36
C ASP A 140 0.93 -18.01 -0.13
N ASP A 141 -0.02 -18.86 -0.50
CA ASP A 141 -0.50 -19.01 -1.89
C ASP A 141 -1.06 -17.70 -2.47
N ALA A 142 -1.66 -16.86 -1.64
CA ALA A 142 -2.25 -15.59 -2.07
C ALA A 142 -1.16 -14.56 -2.35
N GLY A 143 -0.19 -14.42 -1.43
CA GLY A 143 0.96 -13.54 -1.59
C GLY A 143 1.86 -13.95 -2.75
N LEU A 144 2.11 -15.26 -2.94
CA LEU A 144 2.87 -15.75 -4.09
C LEU A 144 2.17 -15.41 -5.43
N LYS A 145 0.86 -15.62 -5.54
CA LYS A 145 0.08 -15.25 -6.73
C LYS A 145 0.09 -13.74 -6.97
N ALA A 146 -0.02 -12.95 -5.91
CA ALA A 146 0.05 -11.49 -5.99
C ALA A 146 1.44 -11.03 -6.43
N SER A 147 2.51 -11.62 -5.88
CA SER A 147 3.90 -11.35 -6.24
C SER A 147 4.15 -11.64 -7.73
N LEU A 148 3.79 -12.81 -8.23
CA LEU A 148 3.95 -13.18 -9.64
C LEU A 148 3.19 -12.24 -10.57
N ARG A 149 1.93 -11.93 -10.25
CA ARG A 149 1.13 -10.99 -11.03
C ARG A 149 1.76 -9.60 -11.08
N ASN A 150 2.18 -9.06 -9.94
CA ASN A 150 2.78 -7.73 -9.88
C ASN A 150 4.17 -7.70 -10.52
N CYS A 151 4.96 -8.76 -10.40
CA CYS A 151 6.23 -8.92 -11.09
C CYS A 151 6.02 -8.83 -12.62
N GLU A 152 5.08 -9.59 -13.17
CA GLU A 152 4.76 -9.55 -14.61
C GLU A 152 4.33 -8.14 -15.07
N LEU A 153 3.49 -7.46 -14.28
CA LEU A 153 3.00 -6.13 -14.60
C LEU A 153 4.11 -5.08 -14.61
N LEU A 154 4.98 -5.12 -13.61
CA LEU A 154 6.10 -4.18 -13.46
C LEU A 154 7.16 -4.41 -14.54
N LEU A 155 7.48 -5.66 -14.86
CA LEU A 155 8.38 -6.01 -15.96
C LEU A 155 7.84 -5.55 -17.32
N LYS A 156 6.53 -5.69 -17.59
CA LYS A 156 5.89 -5.16 -18.80
C LYS A 156 5.94 -3.63 -18.89
N ALA A 157 5.99 -2.95 -17.74
CA ALA A 157 6.20 -1.51 -17.65
C ALA A 157 7.68 -1.09 -17.82
N GLY A 158 8.60 -2.03 -18.03
CA GLY A 158 10.04 -1.76 -18.22
C GLY A 158 10.81 -1.53 -16.92
N LEU A 159 10.26 -1.92 -15.77
CA LEU A 159 10.90 -1.76 -14.47
C LEU A 159 11.76 -2.97 -14.11
N THR A 160 12.81 -2.76 -13.34
CA THR A 160 13.63 -3.85 -12.76
C THR A 160 12.96 -4.36 -11.49
N VAL A 161 12.70 -5.67 -11.44
CA VAL A 161 11.96 -6.29 -10.33
C VAL A 161 12.76 -7.43 -9.71
N GLN A 162 12.82 -7.44 -8.39
CA GLN A 162 13.32 -8.53 -7.56
C GLN A 162 12.21 -9.02 -6.63
N CYS A 163 12.29 -10.26 -6.16
CA CYS A 163 11.36 -10.82 -5.19
C CYS A 163 12.15 -11.38 -4.02
N VAL A 164 11.79 -11.01 -2.81
CA VAL A 164 12.28 -11.64 -1.58
C VAL A 164 11.30 -12.73 -1.19
N LEU A 165 11.79 -13.95 -1.01
CA LEU A 165 11.01 -15.06 -0.50
C LEU A 165 11.15 -15.11 1.02
N LEU A 166 10.08 -14.75 1.72
CA LEU A 166 10.04 -14.81 3.17
C LEU A 166 9.96 -16.27 3.68
N PRO A 167 10.50 -16.57 4.86
CA PRO A 167 10.30 -17.86 5.51
C PRO A 167 8.81 -18.13 5.73
N TYR A 168 8.40 -19.39 5.57
CA TYR A 168 7.00 -19.77 5.78
C TYR A 168 6.48 -19.34 7.16
N GLY A 169 5.30 -18.73 7.17
CA GLY A 169 4.63 -18.21 8.38
C GLY A 169 5.15 -16.86 8.89
N LYS A 170 6.05 -16.19 8.16
CA LYS A 170 6.52 -14.83 8.49
C LYS A 170 6.07 -13.85 7.39
N ASP A 171 5.49 -12.75 7.81
CA ASP A 171 5.16 -11.61 6.95
C ASP A 171 6.20 -10.48 7.11
N PRO A 172 6.17 -9.42 6.29
CA PRO A 172 7.12 -8.31 6.42
C PRO A 172 7.07 -7.62 7.80
N ASP A 173 5.90 -7.56 8.45
CA ASP A 173 5.73 -7.03 9.81
C ASP A 173 6.51 -7.86 10.83
N ASN A 174 6.44 -9.20 10.73
CA ASN A 174 7.21 -10.11 11.60
C ASN A 174 8.72 -9.90 11.42
N ILE A 175 9.22 -9.86 10.18
CA ILE A 175 10.64 -9.64 9.89
C ILE A 175 11.10 -8.29 10.45
N ALA A 176 10.35 -7.21 10.20
CA ALA A 176 10.69 -5.89 10.72
C ALA A 176 10.71 -5.82 12.25
N SER A 177 9.78 -6.52 12.90
CA SER A 177 9.68 -6.57 14.37
C SER A 177 10.80 -7.39 15.01
N GLU A 178 11.24 -8.48 14.37
CA GLU A 178 12.31 -9.36 14.85
C GLU A 178 13.70 -8.77 14.58
N GLU A 179 13.97 -8.34 13.34
CA GLU A 179 15.28 -7.88 12.88
C GLU A 179 15.57 -6.43 13.24
N LYS A 180 14.52 -5.61 13.44
CA LYS A 180 14.61 -4.18 13.83
C LYS A 180 15.57 -3.43 12.88
N GLU A 181 16.61 -2.83 13.42
CA GLU A 181 17.60 -2.06 12.66
C GLU A 181 18.38 -2.89 11.62
N ASN A 182 18.35 -4.21 11.71
CA ASN A 182 18.98 -5.12 10.74
C ASN A 182 18.05 -5.51 9.59
N THR A 183 16.79 -5.07 9.58
CA THR A 183 15.79 -5.46 8.58
C THR A 183 16.26 -5.21 7.15
N ALA A 184 16.85 -4.05 6.87
CA ALA A 184 17.37 -3.72 5.54
C ALA A 184 18.48 -4.72 5.11
N LYS A 185 19.39 -5.04 6.01
CA LYS A 185 20.48 -6.01 5.76
C LYS A 185 19.94 -7.42 5.54
N TRP A 186 18.92 -7.81 6.32
CA TRP A 186 18.27 -9.11 6.19
C TRP A 186 17.58 -9.27 4.81
N LEU A 187 16.91 -8.24 4.32
CA LEU A 187 16.22 -8.23 3.02
C LEU A 187 17.20 -8.27 1.81
N MET A 188 18.47 -7.94 2.00
CA MET A 188 19.49 -7.94 0.95
C MET A 188 20.32 -9.25 0.87
N ASN A 189 20.14 -10.16 1.84
CA ASN A 189 20.82 -11.46 1.89
C ASN A 189 19.92 -12.58 1.36
#